data_08ef856d616098b15fe8a7e1a8366d28
#
_entry.id   08ef856d616098b15fe8a7e1a8366d28
#
_cell.length_a   1.000
_cell.length_b   1.000
_cell.length_c   1.000
_cell.angle_alpha   90.00
_cell.angle_beta   90.00
_cell.angle_gamma   90.00
#
_symmetry.space_group_name_H-M   'P 1'
#
loop_
_entity.id
_entity.type
_entity.pdbx_description
1 polymer ?
#
loop_
_entity_poly.entity_id
_entity_poly.type
_entity_poly.pdbx_seq_one_letter_code
_entity_poly.pdbx_strand_id
1 'polypeptide(L)'
;MKLYWSPNSPYARKVVVVTKELQIDDSVEIIETSAIPTKANEALSALNPLTRIPTLQLNTGEVLFDSSAICDYLNEFSDGGLLPAPGPTRRQVLKLELFGADIMDRAVVCRQETLRPESLRWSGWVDAQFDRIGKVLDTLNANVPPLNLDLGTITVSCALEYLDFRFRDRPWRPERPKLSAWHEQFALRPSMASTRHPE
;
A
#
# COMPACT_ATOMS: atom_id res chain seq x y z
N MET A 1 7.06 16.81 9.87
CA MET A 1 7.41 16.15 8.59
C MET A 1 6.33 16.42 7.55
N LYS A 2 6.61 16.33 6.24
CA LYS A 2 5.62 16.53 5.17
C LYS A 2 5.50 15.26 4.32
N LEU A 3 4.30 14.69 4.25
CA LEU A 3 4.01 13.49 3.45
C LEU A 3 3.27 13.90 2.17
N TYR A 4 3.93 13.76 1.04
CA TYR A 4 3.32 13.94 -0.29
C TYR A 4 2.58 12.66 -0.66
N TRP A 5 1.26 12.78 -0.83
CA TRP A 5 0.38 11.62 -0.96
C TRP A 5 -0.79 11.87 -1.93
N SER A 6 -1.57 10.80 -2.19
CA SER A 6 -2.88 10.90 -2.83
C SER A 6 -3.81 9.84 -2.25
N PRO A 7 -5.11 10.13 -2.05
CA PRO A 7 -6.09 9.15 -1.56
C PRO A 7 -6.29 7.97 -2.53
N ASN A 8 -5.82 8.11 -3.76
CA ASN A 8 -5.87 7.08 -4.79
C ASN A 8 -4.69 6.11 -4.76
N SER A 9 -3.67 6.37 -3.96
CA SER A 9 -2.44 5.56 -3.92
C SER A 9 -2.48 4.54 -2.77
N PRO A 10 -2.37 3.23 -3.06
CA PRO A 10 -2.33 2.23 -2.00
C PRO A 10 -1.05 2.33 -1.15
N TYR A 11 0.06 2.72 -1.75
CA TYR A 11 1.33 2.91 -1.06
C TYR A 11 1.30 4.10 -0.09
N ALA A 12 0.71 5.22 -0.54
CA ALA A 12 0.57 6.39 0.31
C ALA A 12 -0.42 6.13 1.46
N ARG A 13 -1.50 5.39 1.19
CA ARG A 13 -2.44 4.94 2.21
C ARG A 13 -1.75 4.07 3.28
N LYS A 14 -0.89 3.11 2.87
CA LYS A 14 -0.09 2.31 3.82
C LYS A 14 0.66 3.21 4.82
N VAL A 15 1.33 4.25 4.34
CA VAL A 15 2.07 5.19 5.19
C VAL A 15 1.12 5.91 6.15
N VAL A 16 -0.03 6.42 5.68
CA VAL A 16 -1.00 7.11 6.54
C VAL A 16 -1.60 6.17 7.59
N VAL A 17 -1.87 4.90 7.26
CA VAL A 17 -2.29 3.90 8.26
C VAL A 17 -1.20 3.71 9.31
N VAL A 18 0.06 3.60 8.89
CA VAL A 18 1.21 3.47 9.80
C VAL A 18 1.34 4.66 10.73
N THR A 19 1.22 5.93 10.24
CA THR A 19 1.28 7.11 11.12
C THR A 19 0.21 7.09 12.20
N LYS A 20 -1.01 6.65 11.86
CA LYS A 20 -2.13 6.55 12.82
C LYS A 20 -1.93 5.43 13.84
N GLU A 21 -1.47 4.26 13.41
CA GLU A 21 -1.21 3.13 14.33
C GLU A 21 -0.03 3.42 15.28
N LEU A 22 0.93 4.22 14.84
CA LEU A 22 2.04 4.69 15.67
C LEU A 22 1.68 5.95 16.50
N GLN A 23 0.48 6.52 16.33
CA GLN A 23 0.00 7.71 17.02
C GLN A 23 0.93 8.95 16.82
N ILE A 24 1.46 9.09 15.60
CA ILE A 24 2.34 10.20 15.19
C ILE A 24 1.75 11.03 14.05
N ASP A 25 0.48 10.88 13.74
CA ASP A 25 -0.20 11.59 12.65
C ASP A 25 -0.19 13.12 12.87
N ASP A 26 -0.23 13.62 14.10
CA ASP A 26 -0.04 15.04 14.41
C ASP A 26 1.37 15.58 14.05
N SER A 27 2.36 14.70 13.89
CA SER A 27 3.73 15.06 13.49
C SER A 27 3.93 15.08 11.98
N VAL A 28 2.91 14.71 11.21
CA VAL A 28 2.99 14.53 9.75
C VAL A 28 1.93 15.38 9.03
N GLU A 29 2.38 16.46 8.42
CA GLU A 29 1.55 17.29 7.53
C GLU A 29 1.30 16.54 6.21
N ILE A 30 0.03 16.37 5.85
CA ILE A 30 -0.37 15.71 4.60
C ILE A 30 -0.43 16.73 3.47
N ILE A 31 0.36 16.52 2.42
CA ILE A 31 0.38 17.35 1.21
C ILE A 31 -0.22 16.55 0.05
N GLU A 32 -1.45 16.87 -0.33
CA GLU A 32 -2.06 16.19 -1.46
C GLU A 32 -1.35 16.56 -2.76
N THR A 33 -0.96 15.55 -3.53
CA THR A 33 -0.26 15.73 -4.80
C THR A 33 -0.55 14.58 -5.76
N SER A 34 -0.22 14.77 -7.03
CA SER A 34 -0.46 13.81 -8.11
C SER A 34 0.86 13.29 -8.67
N ALA A 35 0.93 11.98 -8.89
CA ALA A 35 2.06 11.30 -9.55
C ALA A 35 1.57 10.47 -10.74
N ILE A 36 0.84 11.12 -11.67
CA ILE A 36 0.34 10.47 -12.89
C ILE A 36 1.48 10.39 -13.90
N PRO A 37 1.85 9.19 -14.41
CA PRO A 37 3.04 9.02 -15.26
C PRO A 37 3.06 9.88 -16.53
N THR A 38 1.89 10.28 -17.04
CA THR A 38 1.75 11.09 -18.26
C THR A 38 1.66 12.58 -18.00
N LYS A 39 1.76 13.03 -16.73
CA LYS A 39 1.68 14.45 -16.35
C LYS A 39 2.91 14.82 -15.53
N ALA A 40 3.66 15.80 -16.00
CA ALA A 40 4.79 16.34 -15.25
C ALA A 40 4.31 16.93 -13.91
N ASN A 41 5.11 16.69 -12.86
CA ASN A 41 4.98 17.31 -11.55
C ASN A 41 6.38 17.77 -11.11
N GLU A 42 6.74 18.99 -11.50
CA GLU A 42 8.07 19.55 -11.26
C GLU A 42 8.38 19.68 -9.77
N ALA A 43 7.39 20.08 -8.96
CA ALA A 43 7.57 20.20 -7.51
C ALA A 43 7.88 18.85 -6.86
N LEU A 44 7.19 17.78 -7.25
CA LEU A 44 7.45 16.45 -6.73
C LEU A 44 8.78 15.88 -7.26
N SER A 45 9.10 16.11 -8.55
CA SER A 45 10.36 15.62 -9.16
C SER A 45 11.59 16.32 -8.60
N ALA A 46 11.48 17.57 -8.16
CA ALA A 46 12.55 18.28 -7.47
C ALA A 46 12.88 17.67 -6.09
N LEU A 47 11.89 17.08 -5.42
CA LEU A 47 12.07 16.39 -4.14
C LEU A 47 12.48 14.93 -4.30
N ASN A 48 11.82 14.24 -5.22
CA ASN A 48 11.99 12.81 -5.45
C ASN A 48 12.21 12.56 -6.95
N PRO A 49 13.43 12.19 -7.38
CA PRO A 49 13.75 11.96 -8.80
C PRO A 49 12.91 10.84 -9.43
N LEU A 50 12.33 9.93 -8.64
CA LEU A 50 11.40 8.91 -9.12
C LEU A 50 10.01 9.47 -9.41
N THR A 51 9.70 10.70 -8.96
CA THR A 51 8.40 11.38 -9.13
C THR A 51 7.23 10.48 -8.68
N ARG A 52 7.39 9.80 -7.55
CA ARG A 52 6.42 8.85 -6.99
C ARG A 52 5.90 9.32 -5.63
N ILE A 53 4.74 8.86 -5.29
CA ILE A 53 4.13 8.99 -3.95
C ILE A 53 3.95 7.59 -3.34
N PRO A 54 4.12 7.45 -2.01
CA PRO A 54 4.44 8.50 -1.03
C PRO A 54 5.88 9.01 -1.15
N THR A 55 6.08 10.26 -0.78
CA THR A 55 7.39 10.87 -0.53
C THR A 55 7.30 11.60 0.81
N LEU A 56 8.22 11.33 1.73
CA LEU A 56 8.28 11.96 3.05
C LEU A 56 9.47 12.91 3.13
N GLN A 57 9.19 14.19 3.38
CA GLN A 57 10.22 15.20 3.67
C GLN A 57 10.32 15.40 5.18
N LEU A 58 11.50 15.16 5.73
CA LEU A 58 11.80 15.37 7.14
C LEU A 58 12.01 16.86 7.47
N ASN A 59 11.94 17.21 8.75
CA ASN A 59 12.23 18.57 9.21
C ASN A 59 13.70 18.98 9.01
N THR A 60 14.59 18.01 8.84
CA THR A 60 16.01 18.21 8.48
C THR A 60 16.21 18.60 7.02
N GLY A 61 15.19 18.44 6.17
CA GLY A 61 15.26 18.59 4.73
C GLY A 61 15.56 17.29 3.98
N GLU A 62 15.90 16.20 4.67
CA GLU A 62 16.08 14.87 4.07
C GLU A 62 14.75 14.39 3.49
N VAL A 63 14.82 13.64 2.38
CA VAL A 63 13.65 13.12 1.68
C VAL A 63 13.73 11.60 1.58
N LEU A 64 12.69 10.92 2.05
CA LEU A 64 12.57 9.46 2.03
C LEU A 64 11.53 9.00 1.02
N PHE A 65 11.80 7.92 0.34
CA PHE A 65 10.98 7.13 -0.58
C PHE A 65 11.66 5.77 -0.77
N ASP A 66 11.03 4.59 -0.95
CA ASP A 66 9.59 4.38 -1.14
C ASP A 66 8.80 4.21 0.16
N SER A 67 7.55 3.66 0.04
CA SER A 67 6.66 3.46 1.20
C SER A 67 7.23 2.53 2.26
N SER A 68 8.04 1.52 1.91
CA SER A 68 8.64 0.59 2.87
C SER A 68 9.74 1.28 3.68
N ALA A 69 10.62 2.05 3.03
CA ALA A 69 11.64 2.84 3.71
C ALA A 69 11.02 3.94 4.60
N ILE A 70 9.94 4.58 4.14
CA ILE A 70 9.20 5.55 4.95
C ILE A 70 8.61 4.89 6.19
N CYS A 71 7.97 3.73 6.04
CA CYS A 71 7.38 3.01 7.17
C CYS A 71 8.42 2.51 8.17
N ASP A 72 9.58 2.05 7.71
CA ASP A 72 10.71 1.65 8.56
C ASP A 72 11.20 2.85 9.39
N TYR A 73 11.45 3.99 8.73
CA TYR A 73 11.82 5.24 9.41
C TYR A 73 10.78 5.67 10.45
N LEU A 74 9.48 5.67 10.10
CA LEU A 74 8.42 6.09 11.03
C LEU A 74 8.31 5.14 12.23
N ASN A 75 8.53 3.85 12.02
CA ASN A 75 8.57 2.86 13.08
C ASN A 75 9.76 3.11 14.02
N GLU A 76 10.95 3.44 13.51
CA GLU A 76 12.11 3.81 14.32
C GLU A 76 11.87 5.15 15.06
N PHE A 77 11.34 6.14 14.37
CA PHE A 77 11.06 7.49 14.92
C PHE A 77 10.12 7.46 16.14
N SER A 78 9.20 6.49 16.18
CA SER A 78 8.18 6.38 17.25
C SER A 78 8.50 5.32 18.31
N ASP A 79 9.65 4.66 18.26
CA ASP A 79 9.93 3.42 19.02
C ASP A 79 8.82 2.36 18.85
N GLY A 80 8.17 2.35 17.68
CA GLY A 80 7.00 1.54 17.39
C GLY A 80 7.32 0.06 17.16
N GLY A 81 6.32 -0.80 17.42
CA GLY A 81 6.45 -2.26 17.33
C GLY A 81 5.97 -2.88 16.02
N LEU A 82 5.77 -2.06 14.94
CA LEU A 82 5.23 -2.57 13.67
C LEU A 82 6.22 -3.43 12.89
N LEU A 83 7.52 -3.24 13.13
CA LEU A 83 8.59 -4.03 12.53
C LEU A 83 9.48 -4.59 13.63
N PRO A 84 9.42 -5.90 13.94
CA PRO A 84 10.21 -6.53 15.01
C PRO A 84 11.72 -6.41 14.79
N ALA A 85 12.50 -6.58 15.87
CA ALA A 85 13.96 -6.69 15.79
C ALA A 85 14.40 -7.83 14.83
N PRO A 86 15.62 -7.79 14.28
CA PRO A 86 16.11 -8.81 13.37
C PRO A 86 15.96 -10.23 13.91
N GLY A 87 15.31 -11.12 13.14
CA GLY A 87 15.03 -12.48 13.59
C GLY A 87 13.94 -13.17 12.75
N PRO A 88 13.49 -14.35 13.16
CA PRO A 88 12.45 -15.10 12.44
C PRO A 88 11.15 -14.33 12.28
N THR A 89 10.69 -13.65 13.35
CA THR A 89 9.44 -12.88 13.35
C THR A 89 9.50 -11.72 12.34
N ARG A 90 10.61 -10.96 12.31
CA ARG A 90 10.80 -9.88 11.31
C ARG A 90 10.74 -10.44 9.89
N ARG A 91 11.33 -11.60 9.62
CA ARG A 91 11.26 -12.21 8.28
C ARG A 91 9.84 -12.58 7.86
N GLN A 92 8.99 -12.97 8.81
CA GLN A 92 7.56 -13.24 8.54
C GLN A 92 6.81 -11.95 8.18
N VAL A 93 7.03 -10.87 8.95
CA VAL A 93 6.43 -9.55 8.67
C VAL A 93 6.86 -9.03 7.30
N LEU A 94 8.17 -9.07 6.99
CA LEU A 94 8.69 -8.64 5.69
C LEU A 94 8.18 -9.50 4.53
N LYS A 95 7.94 -10.79 4.74
CA LYS A 95 7.33 -11.66 3.72
C LYS A 95 5.88 -11.26 3.44
N LEU A 96 5.09 -10.95 4.48
CA LEU A 96 3.71 -10.45 4.30
C LEU A 96 3.71 -9.07 3.63
N GLU A 97 4.63 -8.19 4.04
CA GLU A 97 4.80 -6.88 3.40
C GLU A 97 5.08 -7.03 1.90
N LEU A 98 6.00 -7.92 1.53
CA LEU A 98 6.32 -8.19 0.13
C LEU A 98 5.10 -8.73 -0.65
N PHE A 99 4.28 -9.60 -0.06
CA PHE A 99 3.06 -10.07 -0.71
C PHE A 99 2.07 -8.93 -0.98
N GLY A 100 1.84 -8.07 0.01
CA GLY A 100 0.98 -6.90 -0.17
C GLY A 100 1.55 -5.91 -1.20
N ALA A 101 2.85 -5.66 -1.17
CA ALA A 101 3.54 -4.79 -2.12
C ALA A 101 3.44 -5.32 -3.57
N ASP A 102 3.66 -6.62 -3.80
CA ASP A 102 3.55 -7.25 -5.14
C ASP A 102 2.11 -7.17 -5.67
N ILE A 103 1.09 -7.36 -4.81
CA ILE A 103 -0.31 -7.14 -5.20
C ILE A 103 -0.53 -5.69 -5.62
N MET A 104 -0.04 -4.70 -4.84
CA MET A 104 -0.18 -3.28 -5.16
C MET A 104 0.52 -2.94 -6.48
N ASP A 105 1.76 -3.40 -6.69
CA ASP A 105 2.55 -3.14 -7.89
C ASP A 105 1.80 -3.61 -9.14
N ARG A 106 1.31 -4.85 -9.13
CA ARG A 106 0.55 -5.43 -10.24
C ARG A 106 -0.77 -4.70 -10.46
N ALA A 107 -1.50 -4.41 -9.39
CA ALA A 107 -2.79 -3.72 -9.48
C ALA A 107 -2.63 -2.27 -10.01
N VAL A 108 -1.60 -1.54 -9.56
CA VAL A 108 -1.32 -0.18 -10.05
C VAL A 108 -0.98 -0.18 -11.53
N VAL A 109 -0.14 -1.09 -12.02
CA VAL A 109 0.19 -1.14 -13.46
C VAL A 109 -1.02 -1.60 -14.29
N CYS A 110 -1.87 -2.51 -13.79
CA CYS A 110 -3.15 -2.84 -14.43
C CYS A 110 -4.07 -1.61 -14.49
N ARG A 111 -4.15 -0.82 -13.42
CA ARG A 111 -4.91 0.44 -13.43
C ARG A 111 -4.37 1.44 -14.47
N GLN A 112 -3.05 1.56 -14.60
CA GLN A 112 -2.43 2.41 -15.61
C GLN A 112 -2.78 1.94 -17.03
N GLU A 113 -2.83 0.63 -17.28
CA GLU A 113 -3.23 0.06 -18.57
C GLU A 113 -4.69 0.43 -18.91
N THR A 114 -5.61 0.51 -17.92
CA THR A 114 -6.99 0.94 -18.17
C THR A 114 -7.11 2.43 -18.56
N LEU A 115 -6.08 3.25 -18.28
CA LEU A 115 -6.06 4.67 -18.66
C LEU A 115 -5.57 4.90 -20.10
N ARG A 116 -5.02 3.88 -20.76
CA ARG A 116 -4.60 3.96 -22.14
C ARG A 116 -5.82 4.04 -23.08
N PRO A 117 -5.69 4.61 -24.28
CA PRO A 117 -6.70 4.46 -25.34
C PRO A 117 -7.06 2.99 -25.55
N GLU A 118 -8.33 2.68 -25.72
CA GLU A 118 -8.83 1.29 -25.77
C GLU A 118 -8.09 0.44 -26.81
N SER A 119 -7.83 1.02 -28.01
CA SER A 119 -7.09 0.34 -29.09
C SER A 119 -5.63 0.00 -28.78
N LEU A 120 -5.08 0.57 -27.68
CA LEU A 120 -3.70 0.33 -27.24
C LEU A 120 -3.62 -0.49 -25.95
N ARG A 121 -4.77 -0.98 -25.45
CA ARG A 121 -4.79 -1.83 -24.23
C ARG A 121 -4.47 -3.28 -24.59
N TRP A 122 -3.64 -3.90 -23.77
CA TRP A 122 -3.33 -5.31 -23.90
C TRP A 122 -3.94 -6.13 -22.77
N SER A 123 -5.16 -6.64 -23.01
CA SER A 123 -5.92 -7.42 -22.02
C SER A 123 -5.16 -8.66 -21.54
N GLY A 124 -4.50 -9.40 -22.43
CA GLY A 124 -3.72 -10.60 -22.07
C GLY A 124 -2.58 -10.30 -21.08
N TRP A 125 -2.00 -9.10 -21.14
CA TRP A 125 -1.01 -8.68 -20.15
C TRP A 125 -1.65 -8.40 -18.78
N VAL A 126 -2.82 -7.75 -18.78
CA VAL A 126 -3.60 -7.51 -17.55
C VAL A 126 -4.00 -8.84 -16.91
N ASP A 127 -4.51 -9.80 -17.70
CA ASP A 127 -4.90 -11.11 -17.21
C ASP A 127 -3.70 -11.84 -16.58
N ALA A 128 -2.53 -11.81 -17.23
CA ALA A 128 -1.30 -12.37 -16.67
C ALA A 128 -0.85 -11.73 -15.33
N GLN A 129 -1.13 -10.43 -15.11
CA GLN A 129 -0.89 -9.82 -13.78
C GLN A 129 -1.90 -10.34 -12.75
N PHE A 130 -3.18 -10.44 -13.11
CA PHE A 130 -4.21 -10.97 -12.21
C PHE A 130 -4.01 -12.44 -11.87
N ASP A 131 -3.51 -13.27 -12.78
CA ASP A 131 -3.11 -14.66 -12.49
C ASP A 131 -2.03 -14.72 -11.38
N ARG A 132 -1.08 -13.78 -11.40
CA ARG A 132 -0.04 -13.71 -10.36
C ARG A 132 -0.59 -13.17 -9.05
N ILE A 133 -1.43 -12.13 -9.09
CA ILE A 133 -2.19 -11.66 -7.91
C ILE A 133 -2.96 -12.84 -7.31
N GLY A 134 -3.67 -13.61 -8.11
CA GLY A 134 -4.43 -14.79 -7.69
C GLY A 134 -3.58 -15.78 -6.89
N LYS A 135 -2.37 -16.11 -7.36
CA LYS A 135 -1.44 -17.02 -6.65
C LYS A 135 -1.02 -16.50 -5.27
N VAL A 136 -0.78 -15.19 -5.14
CA VAL A 136 -0.47 -14.57 -3.84
C VAL A 136 -1.69 -14.63 -2.92
N LEU A 137 -2.87 -14.29 -3.43
CA LEU A 137 -4.13 -14.35 -2.68
C LEU A 137 -4.46 -15.78 -2.23
N ASP A 138 -4.22 -16.79 -3.07
CA ASP A 138 -4.41 -18.22 -2.73
C ASP A 138 -3.45 -18.65 -1.61
N THR A 139 -2.21 -18.18 -1.67
CA THR A 139 -1.21 -18.41 -0.62
C THR A 139 -1.63 -17.79 0.71
N LEU A 140 -2.14 -16.55 0.66
CA LEU A 140 -2.65 -15.85 1.85
C LEU A 140 -3.93 -16.50 2.39
N ASN A 141 -4.83 -17.00 1.52
CA ASN A 141 -6.04 -17.70 1.94
C ASN A 141 -5.76 -19.07 2.56
N ALA A 142 -4.73 -19.78 2.07
CA ALA A 142 -4.28 -21.04 2.66
C ALA A 142 -3.58 -20.83 4.01
N ASN A 143 -2.83 -19.75 4.17
CA ASN A 143 -2.07 -19.37 5.34
C ASN A 143 -2.46 -17.96 5.77
N VAL A 144 -3.65 -17.84 6.35
CA VAL A 144 -4.21 -16.55 6.74
C VAL A 144 -3.27 -15.80 7.70
N PRO A 145 -2.98 -14.51 7.43
CA PRO A 145 -2.17 -13.71 8.35
C PRO A 145 -2.78 -13.67 9.75
N PRO A 146 -1.97 -13.55 10.80
CA PRO A 146 -2.51 -13.32 12.14
C PRO A 146 -3.20 -11.95 12.22
N LEU A 147 -4.09 -11.75 13.20
CA LEU A 147 -4.77 -10.45 13.44
C LEU A 147 -3.90 -9.46 14.24
N ASN A 148 -2.64 -9.80 14.52
CA ASN A 148 -1.73 -8.84 15.14
C ASN A 148 -1.45 -7.66 14.22
N LEU A 149 -1.07 -6.55 14.83
CA LEU A 149 -0.70 -5.34 14.12
C LEU A 149 0.80 -5.36 13.84
N ASP A 150 1.15 -5.39 12.55
CA ASP A 150 2.51 -5.22 12.06
C ASP A 150 2.50 -4.65 10.63
N LEU A 151 3.67 -4.27 10.13
CA LEU A 151 3.81 -3.67 8.81
C LEU A 151 3.33 -4.60 7.69
N GLY A 152 3.50 -5.90 7.85
CA GLY A 152 3.05 -6.91 6.88
C GLY A 152 1.53 -6.99 6.78
N THR A 153 0.83 -7.07 7.92
CA THR A 153 -0.64 -7.14 7.97
C THR A 153 -1.29 -5.84 7.49
N ILE A 154 -0.72 -4.68 7.82
CA ILE A 154 -1.15 -3.37 7.26
C ILE A 154 -1.01 -3.38 5.74
N THR A 155 0.14 -3.81 5.21
CA THR A 155 0.40 -3.79 3.77
C THR A 155 -0.54 -4.71 3.01
N VAL A 156 -0.76 -5.93 3.50
CA VAL A 156 -1.74 -6.87 2.91
C VAL A 156 -3.14 -6.26 2.92
N SER A 157 -3.59 -5.69 4.04
CA SER A 157 -4.94 -5.10 4.13
C SER A 157 -5.12 -3.93 3.17
N CYS A 158 -4.14 -3.02 3.06
CA CYS A 158 -4.18 -1.92 2.10
C CYS A 158 -4.22 -2.42 0.64
N ALA A 159 -3.49 -3.50 0.32
CA ALA A 159 -3.49 -4.10 -1.01
C ALA A 159 -4.86 -4.70 -1.37
N LEU A 160 -5.50 -5.41 -0.44
CA LEU A 160 -6.82 -6.02 -0.64
C LEU A 160 -7.90 -4.96 -0.86
N GLU A 161 -7.90 -3.87 -0.07
CA GLU A 161 -8.84 -2.77 -0.28
C GLU A 161 -8.59 -2.00 -1.58
N TYR A 162 -7.34 -1.95 -2.05
CA TYR A 162 -7.06 -1.37 -3.36
C TYR A 162 -7.63 -2.20 -4.51
N LEU A 163 -7.63 -3.53 -4.40
CA LEU A 163 -8.33 -4.41 -5.34
C LEU A 163 -9.84 -4.16 -5.33
N ASP A 164 -10.45 -4.06 -4.15
CA ASP A 164 -11.88 -3.74 -4.00
C ASP A 164 -12.23 -2.36 -4.59
N PHE A 165 -11.33 -1.39 -4.46
CA PHE A 165 -11.51 -0.03 -4.97
C PHE A 165 -11.45 0.04 -6.49
N ARG A 166 -10.48 -0.62 -7.10
CA ARG A 166 -10.17 -0.46 -8.53
C ARG A 166 -10.71 -1.54 -9.45
N PHE A 167 -10.99 -2.73 -8.94
CA PHE A 167 -11.29 -3.91 -9.74
C PHE A 167 -12.52 -4.65 -9.22
N ARG A 168 -13.63 -3.89 -9.11
CA ARG A 168 -14.94 -4.42 -8.69
C ARG A 168 -15.49 -5.49 -9.64
N ASP A 169 -15.07 -5.45 -10.90
CA ASP A 169 -15.37 -6.43 -11.95
C ASP A 169 -14.55 -7.72 -11.85
N ARG A 170 -13.51 -7.72 -11.01
CA ARG A 170 -12.63 -8.88 -10.73
C ARG A 170 -12.57 -9.16 -9.22
N PRO A 171 -13.68 -9.53 -8.57
CA PRO A 171 -13.75 -9.69 -7.14
C PRO A 171 -12.83 -10.83 -6.66
N TRP A 172 -11.99 -10.54 -5.69
CA TRP A 172 -11.05 -11.52 -5.13
C TRP A 172 -11.67 -12.36 -3.99
N ARG A 173 -12.73 -11.87 -3.33
CA ARG A 173 -13.31 -12.41 -2.09
C ARG A 173 -14.01 -13.76 -2.25
N PRO A 174 -14.84 -14.00 -3.27
CA PRO A 174 -15.66 -15.22 -3.34
C PRO A 174 -14.85 -16.52 -3.29
N GLU A 175 -13.68 -16.52 -3.93
CA GLU A 175 -12.81 -17.70 -3.98
C GLU A 175 -11.88 -17.83 -2.77
N ARG A 176 -11.84 -16.82 -1.90
CA ARG A 176 -10.88 -16.72 -0.77
C ARG A 176 -11.58 -16.36 0.54
N PRO A 177 -12.50 -17.22 1.03
CA PRO A 177 -13.37 -16.88 2.16
C PRO A 177 -12.61 -16.68 3.47
N LYS A 178 -11.51 -17.41 3.71
CA LYS A 178 -10.72 -17.25 4.94
C LYS A 178 -9.99 -15.90 4.96
N LEU A 179 -9.40 -15.52 3.84
CA LEU A 179 -8.73 -14.22 3.69
C LEU A 179 -9.74 -13.07 3.74
N SER A 180 -10.95 -13.26 3.17
CA SER A 180 -12.04 -12.28 3.26
C SER A 180 -12.46 -12.03 4.71
N ALA A 181 -12.71 -13.09 5.47
CA ALA A 181 -13.08 -12.99 6.88
C ALA A 181 -11.98 -12.33 7.74
N TRP A 182 -10.72 -12.64 7.47
CA TRP A 182 -9.59 -11.98 8.13
C TRP A 182 -9.58 -10.48 7.81
N HIS A 183 -9.71 -10.13 6.54
CA HIS A 183 -9.69 -8.74 6.12
C HIS A 183 -10.86 -7.93 6.70
N GLU A 184 -12.06 -8.50 6.75
CA GLU A 184 -13.24 -7.86 7.34
C GLU A 184 -12.99 -7.47 8.81
N GLN A 185 -12.33 -8.34 9.57
CA GLN A 185 -11.96 -8.04 10.97
C GLN A 185 -10.84 -6.99 11.05
N PHE A 186 -9.79 -7.12 10.22
CA PHE A 186 -8.67 -6.18 10.24
C PHE A 186 -9.08 -4.77 9.82
N ALA A 187 -10.00 -4.65 8.85
CA ALA A 187 -10.52 -3.39 8.32
C ALA A 187 -11.42 -2.61 9.32
N LEU A 188 -11.82 -3.22 10.44
CA LEU A 188 -12.53 -2.53 11.53
C LEU A 188 -11.62 -1.58 12.33
N ARG A 189 -10.31 -1.67 12.20
CA ARG A 189 -9.36 -0.76 12.87
C ARG A 189 -9.65 0.69 12.49
N PRO A 190 -9.65 1.63 13.46
CA PRO A 190 -9.92 3.04 13.17
C PRO A 190 -9.01 3.63 12.10
N SER A 191 -7.73 3.23 12.07
CA SER A 191 -6.75 3.65 11.07
C SER A 191 -7.14 3.23 9.65
N MET A 192 -7.64 2.00 9.48
CA MET A 192 -8.12 1.48 8.20
C MET A 192 -9.43 2.14 7.77
N ALA A 193 -10.38 2.28 8.71
CA ALA A 193 -11.69 2.86 8.44
C ALA A 193 -11.62 4.34 8.03
N SER A 194 -10.75 5.13 8.70
CA SER A 194 -10.60 6.58 8.45
C SER A 194 -9.75 6.92 7.21
N THR A 195 -9.12 5.93 6.59
CA THR A 195 -8.22 6.12 5.44
C THR A 195 -8.72 5.43 4.17
N ARG A 196 -9.99 5.04 4.11
CA ARG A 196 -10.57 4.37 2.93
C ARG A 196 -10.35 5.17 1.66
N HIS A 197 -10.20 4.46 0.55
CA HIS A 197 -10.17 5.09 -0.76
C HIS A 197 -11.49 5.83 -1.03
N PRO A 198 -11.48 6.92 -1.83
CA PRO A 198 -12.71 7.62 -2.21
C PRO A 198 -13.67 6.69 -2.98
N GLU A 199 -14.98 6.98 -2.91
CA GLU A 199 -16.03 6.23 -3.62
C GLU A 199 -15.96 6.39 -5.15
#